data_c2300f1208932071d39312571c92746a
#
_entry.id   c2300f1208932071d39312571c92746a
#
_cell.length_a   1.000
_cell.length_b   1.000
_cell.length_c   1.000
_cell.angle_alpha   90.00
_cell.angle_beta   90.00
_cell.angle_gamma   90.00
#
_symmetry.space_group_name_H-M   'P 1'
#
loop_
_entity.id
_entity.type
_entity.pdbx_description
1 polymer ?
#
loop_
_entity_poly.entity_id
_entity_poly.type
_entity_poly.pdbx_seq_one_letter_code
_entity_poly.pdbx_strand_id
1 'polypeptide(L)'
;MYNGSKIIAGLIIFVALATFPFLYNIGKVNAKPELKIDTPVIEQLKEKECVESEEFMKAKHMQLLNRWRDMAVRDGERVYVNRKGEKYEISLQNTCLKCHSNKKEFCDKCHNYMSVKTHCWNCHLESKG
;
A
#
# COMPACT_ATOMS: atom_id res chain seq x y z
N MET A 1 56.41 4.86 -12.96
CA MET A 1 56.28 4.01 -11.74
C MET A 1 54.83 4.04 -11.25
N TYR A 2 54.19 2.91 -11.26
CA TYR A 2 52.83 2.80 -10.76
C TYR A 2 52.82 2.82 -9.22
N ASN A 3 52.01 3.69 -8.63
CA ASN A 3 51.73 3.70 -7.17
C ASN A 3 50.78 2.55 -6.79
N GLY A 4 51.19 1.30 -6.95
CA GLY A 4 50.35 0.13 -6.74
C GLY A 4 49.66 0.09 -5.39
N SER A 5 50.35 0.51 -4.33
CA SER A 5 49.76 0.57 -2.97
C SER A 5 48.59 1.55 -2.88
N LYS A 6 48.64 2.68 -3.55
CA LYS A 6 47.53 3.66 -3.53
C LYS A 6 46.36 3.17 -4.35
N ILE A 7 46.61 2.45 -5.45
CA ILE A 7 45.58 1.84 -6.28
C ILE A 7 44.85 0.73 -5.48
N ILE A 8 45.61 -0.13 -4.80
CA ILE A 8 45.06 -1.20 -3.99
C ILE A 8 44.24 -0.61 -2.82
N ALA A 9 44.76 0.40 -2.14
CA ALA A 9 44.01 1.07 -1.06
C ALA A 9 42.70 1.68 -1.59
N GLY A 10 42.74 2.35 -2.75
CA GLY A 10 41.52 2.90 -3.37
C GLY A 10 40.49 1.83 -3.75
N LEU A 11 40.96 0.70 -4.29
CA LEU A 11 40.08 -0.44 -4.61
C LEU A 11 39.44 -1.04 -3.36
N ILE A 12 40.19 -1.21 -2.29
CA ILE A 12 39.66 -1.75 -1.01
C ILE A 12 38.57 -0.81 -0.47
N ILE A 13 38.84 0.50 -0.44
CA ILE A 13 37.84 1.50 0.02
C ILE A 13 36.59 1.46 -0.87
N PHE A 14 36.78 1.41 -2.18
CA PHE A 14 35.66 1.34 -3.12
C PHE A 14 34.79 0.09 -2.90
N VAL A 15 35.40 -1.09 -2.80
CA VAL A 15 34.70 -2.35 -2.56
C VAL A 15 33.99 -2.32 -1.19
N ALA A 16 34.66 -1.82 -0.14
CA ALA A 16 34.06 -1.69 1.20
C ALA A 16 32.80 -0.79 1.17
N LEU A 17 32.87 0.36 0.50
CA LEU A 17 31.73 1.27 0.38
C LEU A 17 30.61 0.68 -0.49
N ALA A 18 30.94 -0.01 -1.58
CA ALA A 18 29.95 -0.65 -2.43
C ALA A 18 29.25 -1.84 -1.77
N THR A 19 29.97 -2.60 -0.95
CA THR A 19 29.41 -3.78 -0.25
C THR A 19 28.74 -3.43 1.08
N PHE A 20 29.06 -2.29 1.65
CA PHE A 20 28.54 -1.86 2.97
C PHE A 20 27.00 -1.95 3.09
N PRO A 21 26.18 -1.42 2.15
CA PRO A 21 24.72 -1.49 2.27
C PRO A 21 24.20 -2.93 2.27
N PHE A 22 24.85 -3.83 1.54
CA PHE A 22 24.47 -5.24 1.53
C PHE A 22 24.83 -5.93 2.85
N LEU A 23 26.04 -5.71 3.34
CA LEU A 23 26.49 -6.27 4.61
C LEU A 23 25.69 -5.73 5.80
N TYR A 24 25.37 -4.44 5.79
CA TYR A 24 24.54 -3.80 6.82
C TYR A 24 23.13 -4.36 6.88
N ASN A 25 22.58 -4.80 5.73
CA ASN A 25 21.24 -5.36 5.64
C ASN A 25 21.19 -6.88 5.82
N ILE A 26 22.33 -7.57 5.89
CA ILE A 26 22.36 -9.01 6.20
C ILE A 26 21.78 -9.22 7.62
N GLY A 27 20.75 -10.06 7.70
CA GLY A 27 20.06 -10.38 8.96
C GLY A 27 18.96 -9.38 9.35
N LYS A 28 18.80 -8.27 8.64
CA LYS A 28 17.60 -7.42 8.77
C LYS A 28 16.51 -8.00 7.88
N VAL A 29 15.60 -8.72 8.51
CA VAL A 29 14.40 -9.20 7.83
C VAL A 29 13.56 -7.97 7.49
N ASN A 30 13.42 -7.63 6.22
CA ASN A 30 12.37 -6.73 5.74
C ASN A 30 11.03 -7.46 5.92
N ALA A 31 10.57 -7.52 7.16
CA ALA A 31 9.30 -8.15 7.46
C ALA A 31 8.19 -7.42 6.72
N LYS A 32 7.43 -8.17 5.92
CA LYS A 32 6.23 -7.67 5.27
C LYS A 32 5.31 -7.08 6.35
N PRO A 33 4.76 -5.87 6.16
CA PRO A 33 3.91 -5.27 7.17
C PRO A 33 2.67 -6.13 7.40
N GLU A 34 2.40 -6.45 8.65
CA GLU A 34 1.15 -7.09 9.05
C GLU A 34 0.06 -6.03 9.13
N LEU A 35 -0.98 -6.21 8.33
CA LEU A 35 -2.13 -5.32 8.29
C LEU A 35 -3.16 -5.78 9.31
N LYS A 36 -3.68 -4.86 10.11
CA LYS A 36 -4.85 -5.14 10.95
C LYS A 36 -6.12 -5.03 10.12
N ILE A 37 -6.73 -6.18 9.89
CA ILE A 37 -8.00 -6.33 9.19
C ILE A 37 -9.15 -6.76 10.11
N ASP A 38 -8.90 -6.82 11.40
CA ASP A 38 -9.82 -7.21 12.47
C ASP A 38 -10.62 -6.02 13.02
N THR A 39 -11.25 -5.25 12.13
CA THR A 39 -12.15 -4.18 12.56
C THR A 39 -13.50 -4.77 12.96
N PRO A 40 -14.25 -4.13 13.90
CA PRO A 40 -15.55 -4.64 14.35
C PRO A 40 -16.55 -4.90 13.23
N VAL A 41 -16.46 -4.13 12.15
CA VAL A 41 -17.34 -4.31 10.97
C VAL A 41 -16.94 -5.57 10.20
N ILE A 42 -15.65 -5.80 10.00
CA ILE A 42 -15.15 -6.98 9.27
C ILE A 42 -15.43 -8.27 10.07
N GLU A 43 -15.34 -8.22 11.40
CA GLU A 43 -15.64 -9.37 12.26
C GLU A 43 -17.08 -9.82 12.17
N GLN A 44 -18.01 -8.88 11.94
CA GLN A 44 -19.44 -9.15 11.82
C GLN A 44 -19.87 -9.63 10.43
N LEU A 45 -19.00 -9.53 9.43
CA LEU A 45 -19.30 -10.00 8.08
C LEU A 45 -19.29 -11.54 8.03
N LYS A 46 -20.32 -12.10 7.42
CA LYS A 46 -20.42 -13.56 7.18
C LYS A 46 -19.33 -14.03 6.19
N GLU A 47 -19.09 -13.24 5.17
CA GLU A 47 -18.03 -13.44 4.20
C GLU A 47 -17.02 -12.29 4.32
N LYS A 48 -15.79 -12.64 4.67
CA LYS A 48 -14.71 -11.66 4.85
C LYS A 48 -14.02 -11.39 3.52
N GLU A 49 -14.78 -10.87 2.57
CA GLU A 49 -14.27 -10.50 1.26
C GLU A 49 -14.33 -8.99 1.04
N CYS A 50 -13.35 -8.46 0.33
CA CYS A 50 -13.34 -7.07 -0.09
C CYS A 50 -14.15 -6.89 -1.39
N VAL A 51 -14.32 -5.66 -1.84
CA VAL A 51 -15.00 -5.30 -3.11
C VAL A 51 -14.48 -6.11 -4.30
N GLU A 52 -13.17 -6.33 -4.35
CA GLU A 52 -12.48 -7.22 -5.29
C GLU A 52 -11.52 -8.15 -4.53
N SER A 53 -10.93 -9.12 -5.21
CA SER A 53 -10.01 -10.06 -4.59
C SER A 53 -8.83 -9.36 -3.91
N GLU A 54 -8.29 -9.97 -2.86
CA GLU A 54 -7.14 -9.44 -2.12
C GLU A 54 -5.94 -9.14 -3.03
N GLU A 55 -5.64 -10.03 -3.98
CA GLU A 55 -4.55 -9.86 -4.94
C GLU A 55 -4.79 -8.63 -5.84
N PHE A 56 -6.03 -8.48 -6.33
CA PHE A 56 -6.41 -7.32 -7.13
C PHE A 56 -6.28 -6.04 -6.33
N MET A 57 -6.77 -6.02 -5.09
CA MET A 57 -6.71 -4.84 -4.24
C MET A 57 -5.28 -4.45 -3.90
N LYS A 58 -4.40 -5.39 -3.60
CA LYS A 58 -2.98 -5.11 -3.35
C LYS A 58 -2.26 -4.53 -4.57
N ALA A 59 -2.56 -5.03 -5.76
CA ALA A 59 -1.85 -4.64 -6.98
C ALA A 59 -2.49 -3.44 -7.71
N LYS A 60 -3.80 -3.28 -7.64
CA LYS A 60 -4.58 -2.43 -8.56
C LYS A 60 -5.64 -1.55 -7.89
N HIS A 61 -5.66 -1.42 -6.55
CA HIS A 61 -6.68 -0.59 -5.88
C HIS A 61 -6.71 0.86 -6.37
N MET A 62 -5.55 1.44 -6.75
CA MET A 62 -5.51 2.79 -7.31
C MET A 62 -6.14 2.89 -8.70
N GLN A 63 -6.05 1.85 -9.51
CA GLN A 63 -6.75 1.81 -10.81
C GLN A 63 -8.26 1.74 -10.60
N LEU A 64 -8.71 0.96 -9.62
CA LEU A 64 -10.12 0.90 -9.24
C LEU A 64 -10.63 2.25 -8.75
N LEU A 65 -9.89 2.92 -7.86
CA LEU A 65 -10.25 4.24 -7.34
C LEU A 65 -10.28 5.32 -8.44
N ASN A 66 -9.35 5.30 -9.38
CA ASN A 66 -9.36 6.22 -10.52
C ASN A 66 -10.58 5.97 -11.40
N ARG A 67 -10.92 4.71 -11.68
CA ARG A 67 -12.12 4.35 -12.43
C ARG A 67 -13.39 4.80 -11.70
N TRP A 68 -13.47 4.56 -10.40
CA TRP A 68 -14.60 4.99 -9.58
C TRP A 68 -14.77 6.51 -9.59
N ARG A 69 -13.65 7.25 -9.52
CA ARG A 69 -13.68 8.71 -9.63
C ARG A 69 -14.26 9.15 -10.98
N ASP A 70 -13.79 8.56 -12.06
CA ASP A 70 -14.27 8.92 -13.41
C ASP A 70 -15.76 8.57 -13.56
N MET A 71 -16.20 7.40 -13.12
CA MET A 71 -17.60 7.00 -13.11
C MET A 71 -18.45 7.99 -12.28
N ALA A 72 -18.02 8.32 -11.08
CA ALA A 72 -18.79 9.20 -10.19
C ALA A 72 -18.85 10.66 -10.66
N VAL A 73 -17.75 11.19 -11.20
CA VAL A 73 -17.62 12.62 -11.55
C VAL A 73 -18.05 12.90 -12.99
N ARG A 74 -17.72 12.01 -13.92
CA ARG A 74 -18.00 12.23 -15.36
C ARG A 74 -19.30 11.60 -15.83
N ASP A 75 -19.56 10.37 -15.35
CA ASP A 75 -20.71 9.60 -15.81
C ASP A 75 -21.90 9.70 -14.83
N GLY A 76 -21.68 10.25 -13.63
CA GLY A 76 -22.72 10.37 -12.60
C GLY A 76 -23.12 9.04 -11.97
N GLU A 77 -22.37 7.96 -12.23
CA GLU A 77 -22.64 6.64 -11.68
C GLU A 77 -22.20 6.56 -10.23
N ARG A 78 -23.04 5.94 -9.38
CA ARG A 78 -22.77 5.79 -7.94
C ARG A 78 -22.70 4.35 -7.50
N VAL A 79 -22.92 3.40 -8.39
CA VAL A 79 -22.93 1.98 -8.09
C VAL A 79 -21.91 1.25 -8.94
N TYR A 80 -21.04 0.53 -8.29
CA TYR A 80 -20.09 -0.38 -8.90
C TYR A 80 -20.55 -1.83 -8.73
N VAL A 81 -20.44 -2.61 -9.78
CA VAL A 81 -20.73 -4.06 -9.75
C VAL A 81 -19.41 -4.79 -9.89
N ASN A 82 -19.06 -5.60 -8.89
CA ASN A 82 -17.85 -6.39 -8.91
C ASN A 82 -17.98 -7.62 -9.83
N ARG A 83 -16.91 -8.41 -9.94
CA ARG A 83 -16.88 -9.63 -10.78
C ARG A 83 -17.88 -10.70 -10.34
N LYS A 84 -18.30 -10.68 -9.08
CA LYS A 84 -19.29 -11.62 -8.53
C LYS A 84 -20.74 -11.13 -8.73
N GLY A 85 -20.94 -9.94 -9.27
CA GLY A 85 -22.25 -9.32 -9.45
C GLY A 85 -22.76 -8.58 -8.23
N GLU A 86 -21.94 -8.39 -7.19
CA GLU A 86 -22.30 -7.64 -6.00
C GLU A 86 -22.19 -6.14 -6.26
N LYS A 87 -23.12 -5.39 -5.67
CA LYS A 87 -23.22 -3.94 -5.84
C LYS A 87 -22.60 -3.21 -4.66
N TYR A 88 -21.73 -2.26 -4.96
CA TYR A 88 -21.07 -1.38 -3.99
C TYR A 88 -21.32 0.08 -4.33
N GLU A 89 -21.45 0.91 -3.31
CA GLU A 89 -21.46 2.37 -3.49
C GLU A 89 -20.07 2.85 -3.90
N ILE A 90 -19.98 3.69 -4.92
CA ILE A 90 -18.73 4.33 -5.33
C ILE A 90 -18.41 5.42 -4.32
N SER A 91 -17.77 5.05 -3.22
CA SER A 91 -17.41 5.95 -2.13
C SER A 91 -16.23 5.39 -1.33
N LEU A 92 -15.20 6.21 -1.13
CA LEU A 92 -14.12 5.87 -0.23
C LEU A 92 -14.63 5.80 1.23
N GLN A 93 -15.43 6.80 1.65
CA GLN A 93 -15.97 6.90 3.01
C GLN A 93 -16.93 5.76 3.34
N ASN A 94 -17.92 5.55 2.46
CA ASN A 94 -19.04 4.66 2.76
C ASN A 94 -18.78 3.20 2.38
N THR A 95 -17.76 2.92 1.61
CA THR A 95 -17.42 1.55 1.19
C THR A 95 -16.10 1.10 1.76
N CYS A 96 -15.00 1.71 1.38
CA CYS A 96 -13.67 1.26 1.82
C CYS A 96 -13.43 1.53 3.31
N LEU A 97 -13.64 2.76 3.77
CA LEU A 97 -13.41 3.15 5.16
C LEU A 97 -14.47 2.63 6.13
N LYS A 98 -15.59 2.14 5.64
CA LYS A 98 -16.58 1.45 6.48
C LYS A 98 -16.01 0.17 7.09
N CYS A 99 -15.25 -0.57 6.30
CA CYS A 99 -14.59 -1.82 6.74
C CYS A 99 -13.16 -1.56 7.23
N HIS A 100 -12.38 -0.77 6.49
CA HIS A 100 -10.99 -0.44 6.81
C HIS A 100 -10.90 0.92 7.51
N SER A 101 -11.53 1.02 8.69
CA SER A 101 -11.64 2.28 9.44
C SER A 101 -10.32 2.78 10.03
N ASN A 102 -9.31 1.91 10.16
CA ASN A 102 -8.02 2.26 10.76
C ASN A 102 -6.97 2.55 9.70
N LYS A 103 -6.86 3.82 9.30
CA LYS A 103 -5.88 4.29 8.33
C LYS A 103 -4.45 3.92 8.71
N LYS A 104 -4.05 4.15 9.98
CA LYS A 104 -2.67 3.93 10.45
C LYS A 104 -2.25 2.47 10.38
N GLU A 105 -3.14 1.58 10.79
CA GLU A 105 -2.86 0.14 10.88
C GLU A 105 -3.12 -0.60 9.55
N PHE A 106 -3.75 0.05 8.59
CA PHE A 106 -4.05 -0.53 7.28
C PHE A 106 -3.36 0.22 6.15
N CYS A 107 -3.81 1.42 5.79
CA CYS A 107 -3.25 2.17 4.66
C CYS A 107 -1.79 2.56 4.88
N ASP A 108 -1.49 3.20 6.02
CA ASP A 108 -0.17 3.76 6.28
C ASP A 108 0.88 2.68 6.49
N LYS A 109 0.54 1.52 7.00
CA LYS A 109 1.51 0.41 7.15
C LYS A 109 2.13 -0.02 5.82
N CYS A 110 1.31 -0.24 4.79
CA CYS A 110 1.82 -0.59 3.47
C CYS A 110 2.47 0.61 2.78
N HIS A 111 1.81 1.78 2.81
CA HIS A 111 2.30 2.95 2.09
C HIS A 111 3.60 3.50 2.67
N ASN A 112 3.79 3.49 3.99
CA ASN A 112 5.06 3.85 4.62
C ASN A 112 6.16 2.82 4.33
N TYR A 113 5.83 1.53 4.35
CA TYR A 113 6.77 0.47 4.00
C TYR A 113 7.29 0.60 2.57
N MET A 114 6.41 0.93 1.62
CA MET A 114 6.75 1.13 0.21
C MET A 114 7.26 2.55 -0.10
N SER A 115 7.35 3.44 0.90
CA SER A 115 7.70 4.85 0.74
C SER A 115 6.82 5.58 -0.29
N VAL A 116 5.55 5.22 -0.35
CA VAL A 116 4.55 5.81 -1.26
C VAL A 116 3.65 6.76 -0.50
N LYS A 117 3.67 8.03 -0.87
CA LYS A 117 2.79 9.04 -0.26
C LYS A 117 1.36 8.94 -0.80
N THR A 118 0.39 8.78 0.10
CA THR A 118 -1.03 8.80 -0.24
C THR A 118 -1.54 10.24 -0.36
N HIS A 119 -2.22 10.56 -1.46
CA HIS A 119 -2.84 11.86 -1.70
C HIS A 119 -4.34 11.90 -1.35
N CYS A 120 -4.92 10.76 -1.00
CA CYS A 120 -6.35 10.63 -0.67
C CYS A 120 -6.78 11.60 0.44
N TRP A 121 -5.92 11.77 1.44
CA TRP A 121 -6.19 12.57 2.64
C TRP A 121 -6.07 14.09 2.43
N ASN A 122 -5.71 14.52 1.22
CA ASN A 122 -5.79 15.92 0.85
C ASN A 122 -7.25 16.38 0.66
N CYS A 123 -8.15 15.43 0.36
CA CYS A 123 -9.56 15.69 0.08
C CYS A 123 -10.51 14.89 0.97
N HIS A 124 -10.10 13.70 1.43
CA HIS A 124 -10.93 12.82 2.26
C HIS A 124 -10.55 12.93 3.74
N LEU A 125 -11.56 12.87 4.60
CA LEU A 125 -11.37 12.84 6.05
C LEU A 125 -10.99 11.42 6.49
N GLU A 126 -10.08 11.35 7.47
CA GLU A 126 -9.79 10.09 8.15
C GLU A 126 -11.02 9.66 8.97
N SER A 127 -11.38 8.37 8.91
CA SER A 127 -12.33 7.84 9.87
C SER A 127 -11.69 7.91 11.26
N LYS A 128 -12.39 8.51 12.21
CA LYS A 128 -12.02 8.42 13.63
C LYS A 128 -12.41 7.00 14.06
N GLY A 129 -11.41 6.12 13.99
CA GLY A 129 -11.56 4.76 14.51
C GLY A 129 -11.77 4.73 16.00
#